data_cb83d7fe2f8e352432c3459b9f226e4c
#
_entry.id   cb83d7fe2f8e352432c3459b9f226e4c
#
_cell.length_a   1.000
_cell.length_b   1.000
_cell.length_c   1.000
_cell.angle_alpha   90.00
_cell.angle_beta   90.00
_cell.angle_gamma   90.00
#
_symmetry.space_group_name_H-M   'P 1'
#
loop_
_entity.id
_entity.type
_entity.pdbx_description
1 polymer ?
#
loop_
_entity_poly.entity_id
_entity_poly.type
_entity_poly.pdbx_seq_one_letter_code
_entity_poly.pdbx_strand_id
1 'polypeptide(L)'
;MSMLKMDSHIHSEYSPDSNSKIDDILERARQENIDIIAISDHNTVDGTSEVIRKTRNTDILAIPSIEISSTQGHILGFGCEENIPKDLSPQDTIDRIHDSGGLAIIPHPYCFYRHGLLHNTDYKDLKIDAIETKNARFIVGYCNRKAKKLSKKENIPALGASDAHYWKFVGDCFSLIDAEKDIDSVLKAIVKGKVEAHGKGTSNILLAKYLFEKNILMKL
;
A
#
# COMPACT_ATOMS: atom_id res chain seq x y z
N MET A 1 7.37 -15.16 18.64
CA MET A 1 6.89 -15.40 17.28
C MET A 1 7.79 -14.65 16.33
N SER A 2 8.06 -15.17 15.13
CA SER A 2 8.80 -14.42 14.11
C SER A 2 7.87 -13.35 13.53
N MET A 3 8.38 -12.12 13.38
CA MET A 3 7.64 -11.05 12.71
C MET A 3 7.41 -11.42 11.25
N LEU A 4 6.20 -11.24 10.74
CA LEU A 4 5.88 -11.42 9.32
C LEU A 4 6.27 -10.16 8.52
N LYS A 5 6.79 -10.36 7.31
CA LYS A 5 7.16 -9.27 6.40
C LYS A 5 6.02 -9.00 5.42
N MET A 6 5.48 -7.79 5.44
CA MET A 6 4.31 -7.38 4.67
C MET A 6 4.62 -6.20 3.75
N ASP A 7 4.27 -6.31 2.46
CA ASP A 7 4.19 -5.17 1.55
C ASP A 7 2.71 -4.87 1.26
N SER A 8 2.22 -3.79 1.86
CA SER A 8 0.79 -3.46 1.93
C SER A 8 0.29 -2.57 0.79
N HIS A 9 1.15 -2.22 -0.19
CA HIS A 9 0.78 -1.30 -1.26
C HIS A 9 1.58 -1.61 -2.53
N ILE A 10 0.95 -2.35 -3.45
CA ILE A 10 1.52 -2.79 -4.71
C ILE A 10 0.49 -2.61 -5.82
N HIS A 11 0.89 -2.09 -6.99
CA HIS A 11 0.04 -1.97 -8.17
C HIS A 11 0.37 -3.03 -9.21
N SER A 12 -0.68 -3.66 -9.73
CA SER A 12 -0.60 -4.67 -10.77
C SER A 12 -0.99 -4.13 -12.15
N GLU A 13 -1.06 -5.01 -13.15
CA GLU A 13 -1.53 -4.71 -14.51
C GLU A 13 -3.00 -4.29 -14.58
N TYR A 14 -3.77 -4.41 -13.48
CA TYR A 14 -5.14 -3.91 -13.37
C TYR A 14 -5.19 -2.42 -12.98
N SER A 15 -4.08 -1.85 -12.56
CA SER A 15 -3.96 -0.40 -12.32
C SER A 15 -3.59 0.34 -13.60
N PRO A 16 -4.21 1.50 -13.92
CA PRO A 16 -4.00 2.21 -15.19
C PRO A 16 -2.56 2.72 -15.39
N ASP A 17 -1.76 2.76 -14.32
CA ASP A 17 -0.40 3.31 -14.31
C ASP A 17 0.69 2.27 -14.01
N SER A 18 0.33 0.98 -13.92
CA SER A 18 1.25 -0.14 -13.74
C SER A 18 1.10 -1.19 -14.87
N ASN A 19 2.19 -1.87 -15.20
CA ASN A 19 2.22 -3.01 -16.12
C ASN A 19 2.79 -4.28 -15.43
N SER A 20 2.81 -4.29 -14.11
CA SER A 20 3.37 -5.39 -13.32
C SER A 20 2.42 -6.57 -13.31
N LYS A 21 2.78 -7.65 -13.99
CA LYS A 21 1.97 -8.88 -13.94
C LYS A 21 1.99 -9.47 -12.54
N ILE A 22 0.87 -10.01 -12.11
CA ILE A 22 0.76 -10.63 -10.78
C ILE A 22 1.76 -11.77 -10.59
N ASP A 23 2.06 -12.55 -11.62
CA ASP A 23 3.08 -13.61 -11.52
C ASP A 23 4.49 -13.05 -11.25
N ASP A 24 4.87 -11.94 -11.89
CA ASP A 24 6.15 -11.26 -11.66
C ASP A 24 6.22 -10.66 -10.23
N ILE A 25 5.10 -10.10 -9.74
CA ILE A 25 4.97 -9.60 -8.37
C ILE A 25 5.16 -10.73 -7.37
N LEU A 26 4.48 -11.87 -7.57
CA LEU A 26 4.58 -13.03 -6.68
C LEU A 26 5.98 -13.64 -6.67
N GLU A 27 6.62 -13.74 -7.85
CA GLU A 27 8.00 -14.21 -7.94
C GLU A 27 8.96 -13.28 -7.18
N ARG A 28 8.80 -11.97 -7.35
CA ARG A 28 9.58 -10.98 -6.61
C ARG A 28 9.32 -11.02 -5.10
N ALA A 29 8.08 -11.19 -4.69
CA ALA A 29 7.71 -11.34 -3.28
C ALA A 29 8.42 -12.54 -2.63
N ARG A 30 8.51 -13.69 -3.33
CA ARG A 30 9.28 -14.87 -2.87
C ARG A 30 10.77 -14.54 -2.74
N GLN A 31 11.37 -13.89 -3.74
CA GLN A 31 12.80 -13.50 -3.73
C GLN A 31 13.13 -12.57 -2.56
N GLU A 32 12.21 -11.69 -2.20
CA GLU A 32 12.36 -10.75 -1.09
C GLU A 32 11.91 -11.30 0.26
N ASN A 33 11.48 -12.58 0.33
CA ASN A 33 10.92 -13.21 1.52
C ASN A 33 9.76 -12.39 2.13
N ILE A 34 8.83 -11.94 1.29
CA ILE A 34 7.60 -11.28 1.72
C ILE A 34 6.57 -12.35 2.09
N ASP A 35 6.05 -12.31 3.31
CA ASP A 35 5.04 -13.23 3.83
C ASP A 35 3.64 -12.82 3.45
N ILE A 36 3.40 -11.51 3.35
CA ILE A 36 2.08 -10.91 3.16
C ILE A 36 2.18 -9.84 2.07
N ILE A 37 1.29 -9.89 1.08
CA ILE A 37 1.16 -8.85 0.06
C ILE A 37 -0.27 -8.32 -0.02
N ALA A 38 -0.42 -7.06 -0.43
CA ALA A 38 -1.69 -6.50 -0.83
C ALA A 38 -1.56 -5.81 -2.18
N ILE A 39 -2.36 -6.25 -3.15
CA ILE A 39 -2.53 -5.56 -4.42
C ILE A 39 -3.56 -4.46 -4.20
N SER A 40 -3.14 -3.22 -4.40
CA SER A 40 -3.92 -2.02 -4.11
C SER A 40 -4.11 -1.18 -5.37
N ASP A 41 -4.66 -1.82 -6.41
CA ASP A 41 -4.87 -1.15 -7.70
C ASP A 41 -5.82 0.04 -7.58
N HIS A 42 -5.62 1.05 -8.42
CA HIS A 42 -6.45 2.26 -8.41
C HIS A 42 -7.91 1.96 -8.74
N ASN A 43 -8.79 2.15 -7.76
CA ASN A 43 -10.25 2.08 -7.89
C ASN A 43 -10.82 0.74 -8.39
N THR A 44 -10.05 -0.35 -8.25
CA THR A 44 -10.49 -1.72 -8.61
C THR A 44 -9.88 -2.77 -7.69
N VAL A 45 -10.65 -3.84 -7.42
CA VAL A 45 -10.21 -5.03 -6.70
C VAL A 45 -9.93 -6.23 -7.64
N ASP A 46 -9.89 -6.02 -8.95
CA ASP A 46 -9.70 -7.11 -9.92
C ASP A 46 -8.35 -7.81 -9.73
N GLY A 47 -7.25 -7.03 -9.56
CA GLY A 47 -5.94 -7.57 -9.26
C GLY A 47 -5.88 -8.29 -7.91
N THR A 48 -6.59 -7.79 -6.91
CA THR A 48 -6.76 -8.42 -5.59
C THR A 48 -7.40 -9.81 -5.73
N SER A 49 -8.49 -9.91 -6.48
CA SER A 49 -9.19 -11.19 -6.71
C SER A 49 -8.29 -12.23 -7.38
N GLU A 50 -7.49 -11.79 -8.35
CA GLU A 50 -6.55 -12.69 -9.02
C GLU A 50 -5.41 -13.13 -8.10
N VAL A 51 -4.79 -12.23 -7.35
CA VAL A 51 -3.68 -12.60 -6.46
C VAL A 51 -4.13 -13.55 -5.36
N ILE A 52 -5.31 -13.36 -4.77
CA ILE A 52 -5.88 -14.27 -3.76
C ILE A 52 -6.05 -15.67 -4.37
N ARG A 53 -6.59 -15.76 -5.60
CA ARG A 53 -6.72 -17.06 -6.30
C ARG A 53 -5.36 -17.74 -6.51
N LYS A 54 -4.31 -16.98 -6.90
CA LYS A 54 -2.97 -17.49 -7.17
C LYS A 54 -2.19 -17.89 -5.91
N THR A 55 -2.47 -17.27 -4.77
CA THR A 55 -1.75 -17.52 -3.51
C THR A 55 -2.38 -18.59 -2.63
N ARG A 56 -3.60 -19.06 -2.94
CA ARG A 56 -4.40 -19.98 -2.09
C ARG A 56 -3.65 -21.21 -1.56
N ASN A 57 -2.66 -21.71 -2.30
CA ASN A 57 -1.88 -22.89 -1.92
C ASN A 57 -0.37 -22.57 -1.89
N THR A 58 0.00 -21.38 -1.50
CA THR A 58 1.38 -20.92 -1.38
C THR A 58 1.67 -20.40 0.02
N ASP A 59 2.94 -20.11 0.30
CA ASP A 59 3.37 -19.53 1.57
C ASP A 59 3.14 -18.01 1.66
N ILE A 60 2.58 -17.37 0.63
CA ILE A 60 2.26 -15.94 0.64
C ILE A 60 0.79 -15.76 0.98
N LEU A 61 0.51 -14.96 2.00
CA LEU A 61 -0.84 -14.49 2.31
C LEU A 61 -1.13 -13.23 1.46
N ALA A 62 -2.18 -13.28 0.63
CA ALA A 62 -2.70 -12.09 -0.03
C ALA A 62 -3.85 -11.50 0.80
N ILE A 63 -3.77 -10.22 1.12
CA ILE A 63 -4.84 -9.47 1.79
C ILE A 63 -5.58 -8.63 0.76
N PRO A 64 -6.93 -8.67 0.73
CA PRO A 64 -7.72 -7.81 -0.13
C PRO A 64 -7.38 -6.34 0.08
N SER A 65 -7.22 -5.57 -1.00
CA SER A 65 -6.95 -4.13 -0.88
C SER A 65 -7.32 -3.39 -2.16
N ILE A 66 -7.51 -2.08 -2.03
CA ILE A 66 -7.82 -1.16 -3.12
C ILE A 66 -7.27 0.23 -2.78
N GLU A 67 -6.66 0.96 -3.73
CA GLU A 67 -6.35 2.38 -3.56
C GLU A 67 -7.44 3.24 -4.18
N ILE A 68 -8.21 3.91 -3.33
CA ILE A 68 -9.38 4.70 -3.72
C ILE A 68 -8.98 6.15 -3.92
N SER A 69 -9.33 6.71 -5.08
CA SER A 69 -9.19 8.14 -5.37
C SER A 69 -10.37 8.90 -4.77
N SER A 70 -10.20 9.47 -3.57
CA SER A 70 -11.16 10.42 -3.00
C SER A 70 -11.02 11.80 -3.63
N THR A 71 -11.96 12.72 -3.37
CA THR A 71 -11.91 14.11 -3.88
C THR A 71 -10.70 14.92 -3.40
N GLN A 72 -9.99 14.47 -2.35
CA GLN A 72 -8.87 15.22 -1.76
C GLN A 72 -7.56 14.44 -1.70
N GLY A 73 -7.56 13.15 -2.08
CA GLY A 73 -6.37 12.32 -2.10
C GLY A 73 -6.67 10.85 -2.01
N HIS A 74 -5.62 10.04 -2.00
CA HIS A 74 -5.74 8.59 -2.00
C HIS A 74 -5.95 8.03 -0.58
N ILE A 75 -6.73 6.95 -0.50
CA ILE A 75 -6.98 6.18 0.71
C ILE A 75 -6.95 4.70 0.35
N LEU A 76 -6.18 3.89 1.09
CA LEU A 76 -6.21 2.44 0.94
C LEU A 76 -7.36 1.86 1.76
N GLY A 77 -8.21 1.07 1.10
CA GLY A 77 -9.14 0.16 1.75
C GLY A 77 -8.49 -1.20 1.95
N PHE A 78 -7.85 -1.41 3.09
CA PHE A 78 -7.08 -2.62 3.40
C PHE A 78 -7.98 -3.65 4.08
N GLY A 79 -8.16 -4.83 3.48
CA GLY A 79 -9.15 -5.82 3.86
C GLY A 79 -10.46 -5.73 3.05
N CYS A 80 -10.58 -4.80 2.08
CA CYS A 80 -11.77 -4.63 1.25
C CYS A 80 -11.76 -5.60 0.06
N GLU A 81 -12.84 -6.37 -0.10
CA GLU A 81 -13.02 -7.35 -1.18
C GLU A 81 -13.85 -6.79 -2.36
N GLU A 82 -14.50 -5.65 -2.17
CA GLU A 82 -15.38 -5.02 -3.16
C GLU A 82 -14.91 -3.62 -3.56
N ASN A 83 -15.31 -3.20 -4.76
CA ASN A 83 -15.01 -1.86 -5.24
C ASN A 83 -15.73 -0.80 -4.40
N ILE A 84 -14.98 0.17 -3.93
CA ILE A 84 -15.52 1.38 -3.30
C ILE A 84 -15.51 2.50 -4.34
N PRO A 85 -16.63 3.23 -4.53
CA PRO A 85 -16.70 4.30 -5.51
C PRO A 85 -15.63 5.36 -5.30
N LYS A 86 -14.96 5.78 -6.38
CA LYS A 86 -14.07 6.93 -6.38
C LYS A 86 -14.84 8.26 -6.27
N ASP A 87 -14.10 9.35 -6.10
CA ASP A 87 -14.61 10.72 -6.08
C ASP A 87 -15.59 11.03 -4.93
N LEU A 88 -15.61 10.19 -3.89
CA LEU A 88 -16.26 10.49 -2.63
C LEU A 88 -15.41 11.45 -1.79
N SER A 89 -16.02 12.09 -0.79
CA SER A 89 -15.25 12.81 0.23
C SER A 89 -14.32 11.85 0.98
N PRO A 90 -13.20 12.30 1.58
CA PRO A 90 -12.36 11.44 2.41
C PRO A 90 -13.14 10.74 3.51
N GLN A 91 -14.06 11.44 4.18
CA GLN A 91 -14.86 10.85 5.26
C GLN A 91 -15.79 9.75 4.73
N ASP A 92 -16.54 10.02 3.64
CA ASP A 92 -17.43 9.01 3.05
C ASP A 92 -16.64 7.79 2.54
N THR A 93 -15.43 8.01 1.99
CA THR A 93 -14.54 6.92 1.56
C THR A 93 -14.13 6.06 2.75
N ILE A 94 -13.72 6.67 3.86
CA ILE A 94 -13.32 5.98 5.10
C ILE A 94 -14.52 5.22 5.69
N ASP A 95 -15.68 5.85 5.76
CA ASP A 95 -16.89 5.21 6.28
C ASP A 95 -17.25 3.96 5.44
N ARG A 96 -17.15 4.02 4.10
CA ARG A 96 -17.35 2.86 3.22
C ARG A 96 -16.34 1.74 3.44
N ILE A 97 -15.07 2.09 3.67
CA ILE A 97 -14.03 1.12 4.02
C ILE A 97 -14.39 0.41 5.33
N HIS A 98 -14.78 1.15 6.36
CA HIS A 98 -15.17 0.58 7.65
C HIS A 98 -16.45 -0.26 7.55
N ASP A 99 -17.45 0.19 6.79
CA ASP A 99 -18.69 -0.57 6.55
C ASP A 99 -18.42 -1.93 5.88
N SER A 100 -17.35 -2.02 5.07
CA SER A 100 -16.90 -3.29 4.46
C SER A 100 -16.04 -4.15 5.40
N GLY A 101 -15.77 -3.69 6.63
CA GLY A 101 -14.90 -4.38 7.61
C GLY A 101 -13.41 -4.19 7.38
N GLY A 102 -13.01 -3.31 6.45
CA GLY A 102 -11.63 -2.97 6.15
C GLY A 102 -11.03 -1.91 7.06
N LEU A 103 -9.74 -1.62 6.88
CA LEU A 103 -9.00 -0.55 7.53
C LEU A 103 -8.71 0.58 6.55
N ALA A 104 -8.96 1.82 6.98
CA ALA A 104 -8.63 3.02 6.22
C ALA A 104 -7.17 3.43 6.50
N ILE A 105 -6.28 3.18 5.54
CA ILE A 105 -4.86 3.52 5.63
C ILE A 105 -4.58 4.71 4.71
N ILE A 106 -3.85 5.71 5.21
CA ILE A 106 -3.47 6.86 4.38
C ILE A 106 -2.11 6.61 3.75
N PRO A 107 -2.06 6.34 2.42
CA PRO A 107 -0.83 6.11 1.69
C PRO A 107 -0.11 7.45 1.46
N HIS A 108 1.24 7.41 1.41
CA HIS A 108 2.09 8.57 1.07
C HIS A 108 1.52 9.95 1.49
N PRO A 109 1.11 10.17 2.77
CA PRO A 109 0.15 11.18 3.24
C PRO A 109 0.47 12.63 2.86
N TYR A 110 1.74 12.97 2.67
CA TYR A 110 2.19 14.35 2.38
C TYR A 110 2.78 14.54 0.98
N CYS A 111 2.59 13.58 0.09
CA CYS A 111 3.15 13.66 -1.25
C CYS A 111 2.21 14.42 -2.20
N PHE A 112 2.52 15.67 -2.49
CA PHE A 112 1.71 16.51 -3.38
C PHE A 112 1.50 15.88 -4.77
N TYR A 113 2.57 15.44 -5.43
CA TYR A 113 2.53 14.90 -6.80
C TYR A 113 1.96 13.48 -6.90
N ARG A 114 1.50 12.90 -5.78
CA ARG A 114 0.89 11.57 -5.68
C ARG A 114 -0.41 11.59 -4.92
N HIS A 115 -1.10 12.71 -4.94
CA HIS A 115 -2.39 12.88 -4.31
C HIS A 115 -2.41 12.45 -2.82
N GLY A 116 -1.34 12.79 -2.07
CA GLY A 116 -1.28 12.53 -0.63
C GLY A 116 -2.34 13.32 0.12
N LEU A 117 -3.27 12.63 0.77
CA LEU A 117 -4.46 13.20 1.41
C LEU A 117 -4.14 14.33 2.39
N LEU A 118 -3.12 14.15 3.24
CA LEU A 118 -2.79 15.11 4.31
C LEU A 118 -1.95 16.29 3.83
N HIS A 119 -1.82 16.48 2.51
CA HIS A 119 -1.23 17.69 1.96
C HIS A 119 -2.17 18.89 2.13
N ASN A 120 -3.47 18.68 1.89
CA ASN A 120 -4.50 19.72 1.90
C ASN A 120 -5.67 19.45 2.85
N THR A 121 -5.67 18.31 3.57
CA THR A 121 -6.78 17.89 4.45
C THR A 121 -6.32 17.79 5.89
N ASP A 122 -7.10 18.29 6.83
CA ASP A 122 -6.88 18.03 8.26
C ASP A 122 -7.31 16.58 8.56
N TYR A 123 -6.45 15.86 9.28
CA TYR A 123 -6.70 14.46 9.67
C TYR A 123 -7.56 14.32 10.92
N LYS A 124 -7.76 15.40 11.68
CA LYS A 124 -8.37 15.34 13.03
C LYS A 124 -9.79 14.83 13.06
N ASP A 125 -10.53 15.08 11.98
CA ASP A 125 -11.91 14.64 11.84
C ASP A 125 -12.03 13.31 11.10
N LEU A 126 -10.89 12.73 10.66
CA LEU A 126 -10.86 11.48 9.91
C LEU A 126 -10.54 10.30 10.84
N LYS A 127 -11.36 9.25 10.76
CA LYS A 127 -11.14 7.99 11.50
C LYS A 127 -10.16 7.09 10.76
N ILE A 128 -8.88 7.48 10.69
CA ILE A 128 -7.83 6.72 10.03
C ILE A 128 -7.25 5.63 10.96
N ASP A 129 -7.03 4.43 10.44
CA ASP A 129 -6.52 3.29 11.22
C ASP A 129 -4.99 3.21 11.22
N ALA A 130 -4.36 3.60 10.11
CA ALA A 130 -2.90 3.65 9.98
C ALA A 130 -2.45 4.65 8.91
N ILE A 131 -1.16 4.96 8.91
CA ILE A 131 -0.55 5.79 7.85
C ILE A 131 0.76 5.19 7.36
N GLU A 132 1.06 5.38 6.08
CA GLU A 132 2.38 5.09 5.55
C GLU A 132 3.40 6.13 6.05
N THR A 133 4.36 5.67 6.82
CA THR A 133 5.47 6.49 7.31
C THR A 133 6.75 6.23 6.54
N LYS A 134 6.77 5.17 5.73
CA LYS A 134 7.88 4.77 4.88
C LYS A 134 7.35 4.21 3.56
N ASN A 135 7.29 5.07 2.56
CA ASN A 135 6.93 4.72 1.19
C ASN A 135 8.20 4.77 0.33
N ALA A 136 8.44 3.72 -0.49
CA ALA A 136 9.69 3.59 -1.24
C ALA A 136 9.83 4.57 -2.41
N ARG A 137 8.72 5.07 -2.96
CA ARG A 137 8.74 5.98 -4.13
C ARG A 137 9.13 7.43 -3.80
N PHE A 138 9.47 7.74 -2.54
CA PHE A 138 9.96 9.06 -2.19
C PHE A 138 11.46 9.24 -2.48
N ILE A 139 11.77 10.06 -3.46
CA ILE A 139 13.14 10.45 -3.81
C ILE A 139 13.78 11.30 -2.71
N VAL A 140 12.99 12.18 -2.07
CA VAL A 140 13.44 13.07 -0.99
C VAL A 140 12.68 12.74 0.29
N GLY A 141 13.28 12.11 1.25
CA GLY A 141 12.67 11.58 2.47
C GLY A 141 11.90 12.57 3.39
N TYR A 142 11.56 13.78 2.90
CA TYR A 142 10.82 14.78 3.66
C TYR A 142 9.41 14.31 4.02
N CYS A 143 8.65 13.78 3.05
CA CYS A 143 7.27 13.35 3.27
C CYS A 143 7.20 12.18 4.27
N ASN A 144 8.10 11.20 4.14
CA ASN A 144 8.22 10.09 5.09
C ASN A 144 8.56 10.59 6.51
N ARG A 145 9.48 11.58 6.64
CA ARG A 145 9.80 12.16 7.96
C ARG A 145 8.60 12.90 8.58
N LYS A 146 7.82 13.63 7.76
CA LYS A 146 6.62 14.33 8.22
C LYS A 146 5.54 13.33 8.67
N ALA A 147 5.30 12.28 7.89
CA ALA A 147 4.39 11.19 8.21
C ALA A 147 4.79 10.47 9.52
N LYS A 148 6.08 10.14 9.68
CA LYS A 148 6.60 9.53 10.90
C LYS A 148 6.45 10.42 12.13
N LYS A 149 6.62 11.75 11.97
CA LYS A 149 6.40 12.70 13.07
C LYS A 149 4.92 12.74 13.49
N LEU A 150 4.01 12.73 12.51
CA LEU A 150 2.57 12.69 12.77
C LEU A 150 2.17 11.40 13.49
N SER A 151 2.55 10.23 12.93
CA SER A 151 2.28 8.92 13.53
C SER A 151 2.68 8.86 15.00
N LYS A 152 3.90 9.32 15.32
CA LYS A 152 4.39 9.35 16.71
C LYS A 152 3.63 10.32 17.61
N LYS A 153 3.25 11.49 17.09
CA LYS A 153 2.57 12.53 17.86
C LYS A 153 1.14 12.09 18.23
N GLU A 154 0.45 11.47 17.29
CA GLU A 154 -0.97 11.10 17.42
C GLU A 154 -1.16 9.60 17.74
N ASN A 155 -0.06 8.86 17.93
CA ASN A 155 -0.07 7.41 18.18
C ASN A 155 -0.82 6.61 17.10
N ILE A 156 -0.69 7.03 15.83
CA ILE A 156 -1.30 6.33 14.68
C ILE A 156 -0.34 5.22 14.21
N PRO A 157 -0.80 3.99 14.00
CA PRO A 157 0.01 2.88 13.49
C PRO A 157 0.78 3.26 12.22
N ALA A 158 2.06 2.85 12.15
CA ALA A 158 3.01 3.25 11.11
C ALA A 158 3.31 2.09 10.16
N LEU A 159 2.93 2.22 8.89
CA LEU A 159 3.22 1.24 7.86
C LEU A 159 4.39 1.65 6.97
N GLY A 160 5.11 0.64 6.46
CA GLY A 160 6.03 0.74 5.35
C GLY A 160 5.49 -0.04 4.15
N ALA A 161 5.56 0.56 2.96
CA ALA A 161 5.08 -0.06 1.74
C ALA A 161 5.94 0.35 0.53
N SER A 162 6.03 -0.53 -0.47
CA SER A 162 6.82 -0.23 -1.67
C SER A 162 6.12 0.76 -2.59
N ASP A 163 4.79 0.70 -2.68
CA ASP A 163 3.99 1.44 -3.65
C ASP A 163 4.50 1.17 -5.08
N ALA A 164 4.77 -0.14 -5.31
CA ALA A 164 5.45 -0.60 -6.50
C ALA A 164 4.51 -0.55 -7.71
N HIS A 165 4.88 0.20 -8.75
CA HIS A 165 4.26 0.21 -10.07
C HIS A 165 5.12 -0.54 -11.11
N TYR A 166 6.19 -1.13 -10.63
CA TYR A 166 7.06 -2.02 -11.37
C TYR A 166 7.47 -3.16 -10.44
N TRP A 167 7.22 -4.39 -10.84
CA TRP A 167 7.38 -5.56 -9.99
C TRP A 167 8.73 -5.67 -9.27
N LYS A 168 9.83 -5.13 -9.86
CA LYS A 168 11.16 -5.12 -9.24
C LYS A 168 11.28 -4.24 -8.00
N PHE A 169 10.33 -3.36 -7.75
CA PHE A 169 10.31 -2.47 -6.58
C PHE A 169 9.57 -3.09 -5.40
N VAL A 170 8.86 -4.21 -5.60
CA VAL A 170 8.17 -4.94 -4.54
C VAL A 170 9.17 -5.29 -3.44
N GLY A 171 8.83 -4.94 -2.20
CA GLY A 171 9.65 -5.16 -1.02
C GLY A 171 10.73 -4.10 -0.74
N ASP A 172 10.89 -3.05 -1.57
CA ASP A 172 11.83 -1.95 -1.29
C ASP A 172 11.54 -1.28 0.06
N CYS A 173 10.25 -1.06 0.37
CA CYS A 173 9.77 -0.79 1.72
C CYS A 173 8.69 -1.79 2.09
N PHE A 174 8.60 -2.08 3.38
CA PHE A 174 7.71 -3.11 3.93
C PHE A 174 7.43 -2.83 5.40
N SER A 175 6.46 -3.54 5.96
CA SER A 175 6.18 -3.58 7.39
C SER A 175 6.61 -4.92 7.98
N LEU A 176 7.16 -4.91 9.20
CA LEU A 176 7.24 -6.09 10.05
C LEU A 176 6.05 -6.08 11.01
N ILE A 177 5.32 -7.20 11.07
CA ILE A 177 4.08 -7.30 11.85
C ILE A 177 4.09 -8.51 12.78
N ASP A 178 3.71 -8.29 14.04
CA ASP A 178 3.53 -9.34 15.06
C ASP A 178 2.09 -9.87 15.01
N ALA A 179 1.85 -10.85 14.16
CA ALA A 179 0.55 -11.46 13.92
C ALA A 179 0.69 -12.93 13.52
N GLU A 180 -0.39 -13.71 13.67
CA GLU A 180 -0.54 -14.96 12.93
C GLU A 180 -0.76 -14.67 11.45
N LYS A 181 -0.44 -15.66 10.59
CA LYS A 181 -0.51 -15.49 9.12
C LYS A 181 -1.93 -15.72 8.59
N ASP A 182 -2.87 -14.90 9.06
CA ASP A 182 -4.25 -14.83 8.60
C ASP A 182 -4.73 -13.38 8.57
N ILE A 183 -5.75 -13.09 7.75
CA ILE A 183 -6.22 -11.73 7.49
C ILE A 183 -6.67 -11.05 8.79
N ASP A 184 -7.50 -11.69 9.59
CA ASP A 184 -8.06 -11.12 10.82
C ASP A 184 -6.98 -10.75 11.85
N SER A 185 -5.99 -11.62 12.02
CA SER A 185 -4.86 -11.39 12.93
C SER A 185 -4.01 -10.23 12.48
N VAL A 186 -3.77 -10.09 11.16
CA VAL A 186 -3.02 -8.99 10.58
C VAL A 186 -3.75 -7.66 10.74
N LEU A 187 -5.06 -7.58 10.40
CA LEU A 187 -5.85 -6.37 10.59
C LEU A 187 -5.85 -5.93 12.07
N LYS A 188 -6.10 -6.87 12.99
CA LYS A 188 -6.07 -6.61 14.45
C LYS A 188 -4.70 -6.14 14.93
N ALA A 189 -3.60 -6.69 14.39
CA ALA A 189 -2.25 -6.30 14.76
C ALA A 189 -1.93 -4.87 14.28
N ILE A 190 -2.37 -4.48 13.09
CA ILE A 190 -2.23 -3.10 12.59
C ILE A 190 -2.91 -2.13 13.56
N VAL A 191 -4.20 -2.33 13.87
CA VAL A 191 -4.97 -1.46 14.77
C VAL A 191 -4.35 -1.36 16.16
N LYS A 192 -3.74 -2.45 16.66
CA LYS A 192 -3.02 -2.47 17.93
C LYS A 192 -1.62 -1.86 17.89
N GLY A 193 -1.17 -1.36 16.74
CA GLY A 193 0.17 -0.79 16.57
C GLY A 193 1.30 -1.82 16.65
N LYS A 194 1.01 -3.12 16.49
CA LYS A 194 1.99 -4.21 16.45
C LYS A 194 2.64 -4.33 15.07
N VAL A 195 3.08 -3.21 14.54
CA VAL A 195 3.64 -3.08 13.19
C VAL A 195 4.75 -2.05 13.16
N GLU A 196 5.80 -2.32 12.40
CA GLU A 196 6.96 -1.44 12.24
C GLU A 196 7.31 -1.23 10.76
N ALA A 197 7.50 0.03 10.34
CA ALA A 197 7.87 0.41 8.98
C ALA A 197 9.38 0.25 8.71
N HIS A 198 9.73 -0.52 7.69
CA HIS A 198 11.10 -0.86 7.29
C HIS A 198 11.37 -0.61 5.79
N GLY A 199 12.62 -0.83 5.36
CA GLY A 199 13.04 -0.78 3.96
C GLY A 199 13.82 0.49 3.60
N LYS A 200 14.08 0.67 2.30
CA LYS A 200 14.83 1.79 1.73
C LYS A 200 14.03 2.36 0.56
N GLY A 201 14.23 3.64 0.25
CA GLY A 201 13.67 4.21 -0.99
C GLY A 201 14.17 3.45 -2.22
N THR A 202 13.33 3.36 -3.24
CA THR A 202 13.68 2.74 -4.53
C THR A 202 14.97 3.35 -5.09
N SER A 203 15.85 2.50 -5.57
CA SER A 203 17.13 2.94 -6.16
C SER A 203 16.89 3.88 -7.35
N ASN A 204 17.51 5.08 -7.31
CA ASN A 204 17.41 6.07 -8.41
C ASN A 204 17.89 5.49 -9.75
N ILE A 205 18.87 4.58 -9.75
CA ILE A 205 19.36 3.91 -10.95
C ILE A 205 18.28 2.98 -11.51
N LEU A 206 17.63 2.21 -10.66
CA LEU A 206 16.57 1.28 -11.05
C LEU A 206 15.33 2.05 -11.52
N LEU A 207 14.99 3.15 -10.85
CA LEU A 207 13.91 4.05 -11.25
C LEU A 207 14.19 4.69 -12.63
N ALA A 208 15.40 5.19 -12.85
CA ALA A 208 15.80 5.75 -14.15
C ALA A 208 15.72 4.69 -15.26
N LYS A 209 16.17 3.46 -15.01
CA LYS A 209 16.06 2.33 -15.95
C LYS A 209 14.59 2.03 -16.28
N TYR A 210 13.73 1.94 -15.28
CA TYR A 210 12.29 1.73 -15.46
C TYR A 210 11.63 2.84 -16.31
N LEU A 211 11.92 4.11 -16.01
CA LEU A 211 11.38 5.24 -16.77
C LEU A 211 11.87 5.23 -18.24
N PHE A 212 13.10 4.80 -18.47
CA PHE A 212 13.65 4.64 -19.82
C PHE A 212 12.94 3.50 -20.56
N GLU A 213 12.78 2.34 -19.95
CA GLU A 213 12.06 1.18 -20.50
C GLU A 213 10.58 1.54 -20.82
N LYS A 214 9.89 2.21 -19.90
CA LYS A 214 8.51 2.65 -20.09
C LYS A 214 8.36 3.63 -21.25
N ASN A 215 9.28 4.58 -21.39
CA ASN A 215 9.27 5.55 -22.52
C ASN A 215 9.56 4.91 -23.88
N ILE A 216 10.30 3.82 -23.94
CA ILE A 216 10.51 3.04 -25.17
C ILE A 216 9.23 2.29 -25.54
N LEU A 217 8.60 1.61 -24.59
CA LEU A 217 7.37 0.84 -24.80
C LEU A 217 6.15 1.71 -25.18
N MET A 218 6.13 2.98 -24.78
CA MET A 218 5.07 3.92 -25.18
C MET A 218 5.29 4.53 -26.59
N LYS A 219 6.43 4.27 -27.25
CA LYS A 219 6.75 4.76 -28.60
C LYS A 219 6.66 3.65 -29.66
N LEU A 220 6.34 2.44 -29.29
CA LEU A 220 6.10 1.27 -30.16
C LEU A 220 4.62 0.92 -30.20
#